data_4b43de50ead7e33baa05b30af87e04a6
#
_entry.id   4b43de50ead7e33baa05b30af87e04a6
#
_cell.length_a   1.000
_cell.length_b   1.000
_cell.length_c   1.000
_cell.angle_alpha   90.00
_cell.angle_beta   90.00
_cell.angle_gamma   90.00
#
_symmetry.space_group_name_H-M   'P 1'
#
loop_
_entity.id
_entity.type
_entity.pdbx_description
1 polymer ?
#
loop_
_entity_poly.entity_id
_entity_poly.type
_entity_poly.pdbx_seq_one_letter_code
_entity_poly.pdbx_strand_id
1 'polypeptide(L)'
;FCIIPSMRGDLVSRPIGDVLNEAQRLFEAGVKELLVVSQDTSAYGVDLKYRMGFWNGAPAKTRMLDLCEKLGEIADAQGAWVRLHYVYPYPHVDDVLPLMASGRVLPYLDVPFQHSHPDVLKRMKRPASGEKNLERLQRWREACPELVVRSTFIAGFPGETEAEFEHLLQFIDEAGIDRAGCFAYSPVKGAAANELPGMLPTEVREERRARFMAAAEAASTARLQRRVGATMQVLIDSAPALGRKGGVGRTYADAPEIDGTVNVRTGRRKVTVGDLVDVKITAAAAHDLQSKIKGSTLEVI
;
A
#
# COMPACT_ATOMS: atom_id res chain seq x y z
N PHE A 1 8.30 1.94 -20.65
CA PHE A 1 7.51 3.11 -21.08
C PHE A 1 7.79 4.36 -20.25
N CYS A 2 8.19 4.18 -19.01
CA CYS A 2 8.39 5.23 -18.02
C CYS A 2 9.74 5.95 -18.20
N ILE A 3 9.76 7.27 -17.98
CA ILE A 3 10.96 8.11 -18.02
C ILE A 3 11.77 8.04 -16.70
N ILE A 4 11.18 7.61 -15.61
CA ILE A 4 11.79 7.67 -14.27
C ILE A 4 13.17 6.98 -14.19
N PRO A 5 13.42 5.79 -14.78
CA PRO A 5 14.76 5.19 -14.74
C PRO A 5 15.85 6.07 -15.33
N SER A 6 15.55 6.81 -16.42
CA SER A 6 16.52 7.73 -17.01
C SER A 6 16.76 8.99 -16.17
N MET A 7 15.83 9.34 -15.29
CA MET A 7 15.95 10.50 -14.38
C MET A 7 16.61 10.14 -13.05
N ARG A 8 16.41 8.92 -12.55
CA ARG A 8 16.89 8.48 -11.24
C ARG A 8 18.20 7.72 -11.29
N GLY A 9 18.59 7.22 -12.48
CA GLY A 9 19.76 6.36 -12.64
C GLY A 9 19.50 4.92 -12.22
N ASP A 10 20.59 4.19 -12.04
CA ASP A 10 20.57 2.78 -11.67
C ASP A 10 20.13 2.57 -10.23
N LEU A 11 19.65 1.35 -9.95
CA LEU A 11 19.34 0.91 -8.59
C LEU A 11 20.61 0.94 -7.73
N VAL A 12 20.51 1.59 -6.57
CA VAL A 12 21.59 1.64 -5.56
C VAL A 12 21.00 1.25 -4.21
N SER A 13 21.22 0.02 -3.80
CA SER A 13 20.78 -0.49 -2.51
C SER A 13 21.75 -0.14 -1.40
N ARG A 14 21.23 0.36 -0.29
CA ARG A 14 22.01 0.55 0.94
C ARG A 14 22.30 -0.81 1.59
N PRO A 15 23.49 -1.02 2.20
CA PRO A 15 23.75 -2.23 2.97
C PRO A 15 22.70 -2.46 4.07
N ILE A 16 22.30 -3.71 4.28
CA ILE A 16 21.22 -4.05 5.22
C ILE A 16 21.51 -3.56 6.64
N GLY A 17 22.75 -3.66 7.10
CA GLY A 17 23.14 -3.19 8.44
C GLY A 17 22.91 -1.70 8.64
N ASP A 18 23.16 -0.88 7.62
CA ASP A 18 22.95 0.58 7.69
C ASP A 18 21.47 0.92 7.79
N VAL A 19 20.63 0.23 7.01
CA VAL A 19 19.17 0.42 7.04
C VAL A 19 18.59 -0.01 8.39
N LEU A 20 19.02 -1.15 8.92
CA LEU A 20 18.55 -1.65 10.22
C LEU A 20 19.00 -0.78 11.39
N ASN A 21 20.22 -0.26 11.36
CA ASN A 21 20.71 0.67 12.39
C ASN A 21 19.94 1.99 12.37
N GLU A 22 19.55 2.48 11.19
CA GLU A 22 18.68 3.66 11.07
C GLU A 22 17.29 3.38 11.63
N ALA A 23 16.67 2.27 11.22
CA ALA A 23 15.36 1.85 11.71
C ALA A 23 15.31 1.70 13.23
N GLN A 24 16.33 1.07 13.80
CA GLN A 24 16.45 0.92 15.27
C GLN A 24 16.46 2.29 15.96
N ARG A 25 17.30 3.22 15.51
CA ARG A 25 17.34 4.58 16.09
C ARG A 25 16.01 5.32 15.97
N LEU A 26 15.29 5.16 14.86
CA LEU A 26 13.97 5.78 14.67
C LEU A 26 12.94 5.21 15.67
N PHE A 27 12.90 3.90 15.85
CA PHE A 27 12.00 3.29 16.82
C PHE A 27 12.37 3.65 18.28
N GLU A 28 13.66 3.68 18.63
CA GLU A 28 14.15 4.13 19.92
C GLU A 28 13.80 5.60 20.20
N ALA A 29 13.72 6.43 19.15
CA ALA A 29 13.25 7.82 19.24
C ALA A 29 11.72 7.95 19.37
N GLY A 30 10.97 6.83 19.37
CA GLY A 30 9.53 6.80 19.58
C GLY A 30 8.67 6.76 18.31
N VAL A 31 9.27 6.56 17.14
CA VAL A 31 8.52 6.36 15.89
C VAL A 31 7.63 5.11 16.03
N LYS A 32 6.35 5.22 15.65
CA LYS A 32 5.36 4.16 15.78
C LYS A 32 5.01 3.48 14.45
N GLU A 33 5.40 4.04 13.34
CA GLU A 33 5.27 3.43 12.02
C GLU A 33 6.47 3.79 11.15
N LEU A 34 7.11 2.77 10.56
CA LEU A 34 8.19 2.92 9.60
C LEU A 34 7.68 2.58 8.20
N LEU A 35 7.75 3.53 7.29
CA LEU A 35 7.42 3.32 5.89
C LEU A 35 8.70 2.98 5.11
N VAL A 36 8.74 1.79 4.54
CA VAL A 36 9.83 1.35 3.66
C VAL A 36 9.50 1.78 2.24
N VAL A 37 10.21 2.80 1.77
CA VAL A 37 9.93 3.45 0.48
C VAL A 37 11.16 3.43 -0.41
N SER A 38 10.99 2.94 -1.63
CA SER A 38 11.98 3.07 -2.70
C SER A 38 11.27 3.14 -4.05
N GLN A 39 11.99 3.27 -5.15
CA GLN A 39 11.41 3.22 -6.51
C GLN A 39 10.82 1.84 -6.83
N ASP A 40 11.46 0.78 -6.33
CA ASP A 40 11.00 -0.61 -6.35
C ASP A 40 11.58 -1.32 -5.13
N THR A 41 10.78 -1.43 -4.07
CA THR A 41 11.20 -2.04 -2.81
C THR A 41 11.46 -3.54 -2.97
N SER A 42 10.79 -4.19 -3.90
CA SER A 42 11.01 -5.61 -4.18
C SER A 42 12.37 -5.91 -4.85
N ALA A 43 12.98 -4.91 -5.49
CA ALA A 43 14.30 -5.04 -6.11
C ALA A 43 15.47 -4.82 -5.13
N TYR A 44 15.20 -4.56 -3.85
CA TYR A 44 16.24 -4.30 -2.86
C TYR A 44 17.33 -5.40 -2.83
N GLY A 45 18.58 -4.99 -3.03
CA GLY A 45 19.77 -5.84 -2.99
C GLY A 45 20.11 -6.55 -4.29
N VAL A 46 19.30 -6.42 -5.36
CA VAL A 46 19.59 -7.04 -6.66
C VAL A 46 20.91 -6.53 -7.24
N ASP A 47 21.16 -5.24 -7.18
CA ASP A 47 22.40 -4.58 -7.60
C ASP A 47 23.64 -5.05 -6.83
N LEU A 48 23.45 -5.41 -5.57
CA LEU A 48 24.49 -5.97 -4.69
C LEU A 48 24.57 -7.51 -4.75
N LYS A 49 23.83 -8.16 -5.66
CA LYS A 49 23.73 -9.64 -5.77
C LYS A 49 23.42 -10.30 -4.41
N TYR A 50 22.53 -9.67 -3.64
CA TYR A 50 22.15 -10.10 -2.30
C TYR A 50 23.32 -10.30 -1.34
N ARG A 51 24.26 -9.37 -1.38
CA ARG A 51 25.49 -9.41 -0.56
C ARG A 51 25.16 -9.62 0.91
N MET A 52 25.95 -10.47 1.55
CA MET A 52 25.91 -10.66 2.99
C MET A 52 26.39 -9.41 3.71
N GLY A 53 25.61 -8.94 4.66
CA GLY A 53 25.97 -7.93 5.64
C GLY A 53 25.89 -8.48 7.05
N PHE A 54 26.07 -7.61 8.05
CA PHE A 54 25.95 -7.95 9.47
C PHE A 54 25.13 -6.90 10.18
N TRP A 55 24.33 -7.35 11.13
CA TRP A 55 23.61 -6.49 12.06
C TRP A 55 23.56 -7.15 13.42
N ASN A 56 23.94 -6.41 14.49
CA ASN A 56 24.05 -6.92 15.87
C ASN A 56 24.86 -8.23 15.97
N GLY A 57 25.94 -8.32 15.18
CA GLY A 57 26.81 -9.50 15.14
C GLY A 57 26.26 -10.71 14.37
N ALA A 58 25.04 -10.67 13.89
CA ALA A 58 24.41 -11.72 13.09
C ALA A 58 24.49 -11.42 11.59
N PRO A 59 24.72 -12.45 10.73
CA PRO A 59 24.71 -12.27 9.29
C PRO A 59 23.27 -12.05 8.78
N ALA A 60 23.10 -11.15 7.81
CA ALA A 60 21.86 -10.91 7.09
C ALA A 60 22.16 -10.57 5.64
N LYS A 61 21.37 -11.07 4.70
CA LYS A 61 21.53 -10.73 3.29
C LYS A 61 20.86 -9.40 2.99
N THR A 62 21.51 -8.58 2.16
CA THR A 62 20.88 -7.39 1.59
C THR A 62 19.82 -7.84 0.58
N ARG A 63 18.65 -8.21 1.07
CA ARG A 63 17.51 -8.75 0.32
C ARG A 63 16.20 -8.33 1.01
N MET A 64 15.13 -8.13 0.25
CA MET A 64 13.84 -7.67 0.78
C MET A 64 13.32 -8.54 1.92
N LEU A 65 13.35 -9.86 1.80
CA LEU A 65 12.85 -10.77 2.84
C LEU A 65 13.63 -10.60 4.15
N ASP A 66 14.97 -10.66 4.10
CA ASP A 66 15.82 -10.51 5.30
C ASP A 66 15.62 -9.13 5.94
N LEU A 67 15.44 -8.08 5.12
CA LEU A 67 15.13 -6.74 5.62
C LEU A 67 13.79 -6.71 6.35
N CYS A 68 12.74 -7.27 5.77
CA CYS A 68 11.41 -7.33 6.35
C CYS A 68 11.39 -8.12 7.66
N GLU A 69 12.08 -9.26 7.73
CA GLU A 69 12.21 -10.06 8.94
C GLU A 69 12.83 -9.24 10.08
N LYS A 70 13.96 -8.60 9.81
CA LYS A 70 14.69 -7.82 10.82
C LYS A 70 13.98 -6.53 11.22
N LEU A 71 13.38 -5.82 10.28
CA LEU A 71 12.55 -4.66 10.59
C LEU A 71 11.36 -5.04 11.46
N GLY A 72 10.70 -6.18 11.15
CA GLY A 72 9.60 -6.71 11.97
C GLY A 72 10.05 -7.05 13.38
N GLU A 73 11.21 -7.71 13.57
CA GLU A 73 11.78 -8.01 14.89
C GLU A 73 12.01 -6.73 15.72
N ILE A 74 12.56 -5.68 15.10
CA ILE A 74 12.79 -4.39 15.78
C ILE A 74 11.48 -3.71 16.16
N ALA A 75 10.54 -3.68 15.22
CA ALA A 75 9.24 -3.03 15.39
C ALA A 75 8.40 -3.71 16.47
N ASP A 76 8.35 -5.04 16.49
CA ASP A 76 7.63 -5.84 17.50
C ASP A 76 8.15 -5.52 18.91
N ALA A 77 9.47 -5.41 19.11
CA ALA A 77 10.08 -5.06 20.37
C ALA A 77 9.71 -3.66 20.87
N GLN A 78 9.31 -2.75 19.98
CA GLN A 78 8.94 -1.36 20.27
C GLN A 78 7.43 -1.09 20.19
N GLY A 79 6.63 -2.12 19.91
CA GLY A 79 5.18 -1.97 19.67
C GLY A 79 4.90 -0.98 18.55
N ALA A 80 5.56 -1.15 17.42
CA ALA A 80 5.51 -0.27 16.27
C ALA A 80 5.19 -1.05 14.98
N TRP A 81 4.94 -0.35 13.89
CA TRP A 81 4.53 -0.90 12.61
C TRP A 81 5.60 -0.76 11.52
N VAL A 82 5.67 -1.73 10.62
CA VAL A 82 6.44 -1.65 9.37
C VAL A 82 5.50 -1.79 8.19
N ARG A 83 5.51 -0.80 7.30
CA ARG A 83 4.71 -0.76 6.07
C ARG A 83 5.61 -0.74 4.84
N LEU A 84 5.26 -1.56 3.84
CA LEU A 84 5.96 -1.59 2.55
C LEU A 84 5.21 -0.78 1.50
N HIS A 85 5.96 0.03 0.75
CA HIS A 85 5.47 0.78 -0.40
C HIS A 85 6.20 0.39 -1.68
N TYR A 86 5.55 0.57 -2.84
CA TYR A 86 6.12 0.38 -4.17
C TYR A 86 6.74 -1.02 -4.36
N VAL A 87 5.95 -2.05 -4.09
CA VAL A 87 6.34 -3.45 -4.25
C VAL A 87 5.93 -3.93 -5.64
N TYR A 88 6.88 -4.15 -6.53
CA TYR A 88 6.59 -4.73 -7.83
C TYR A 88 6.31 -6.24 -7.68
N PRO A 89 5.32 -6.83 -8.39
CA PRO A 89 4.87 -8.21 -8.15
C PRO A 89 5.81 -9.27 -8.72
N TYR A 90 7.09 -9.26 -8.33
CA TYR A 90 8.01 -10.36 -8.60
C TYR A 90 7.67 -11.61 -7.79
N PRO A 91 8.04 -12.82 -8.27
CA PRO A 91 7.73 -14.07 -7.56
C PRO A 91 8.17 -14.10 -6.10
N HIS A 92 9.33 -13.53 -5.77
CA HIS A 92 9.88 -13.54 -4.41
C HIS A 92 9.15 -12.62 -3.42
N VAL A 93 8.19 -11.82 -3.87
CA VAL A 93 7.29 -11.05 -2.98
C VAL A 93 6.40 -11.99 -2.18
N ASP A 94 6.11 -13.17 -2.73
CA ASP A 94 5.31 -14.19 -2.04
C ASP A 94 5.97 -14.64 -0.72
N ASP A 95 7.30 -14.56 -0.61
CA ASP A 95 8.06 -14.94 0.59
C ASP A 95 7.80 -14.00 1.79
N VAL A 96 7.30 -12.78 1.56
CA VAL A 96 7.00 -11.80 2.64
C VAL A 96 5.60 -12.00 3.22
N LEU A 97 4.71 -12.71 2.54
CA LEU A 97 3.33 -12.91 3.02
C LEU A 97 3.24 -13.58 4.39
N PRO A 98 4.07 -14.57 4.75
CA PRO A 98 4.06 -15.13 6.10
C PRO A 98 4.38 -14.11 7.19
N LEU A 99 5.25 -13.13 6.91
CA LEU A 99 5.54 -12.02 7.83
C LEU A 99 4.35 -11.08 7.97
N MET A 100 3.60 -10.85 6.90
CA MET A 100 2.36 -10.08 6.92
C MET A 100 1.26 -10.81 7.68
N ALA A 101 1.09 -12.10 7.44
CA ALA A 101 0.09 -12.93 8.12
C ALA A 101 0.35 -13.04 9.63
N SER A 102 1.62 -13.00 10.06
CA SER A 102 2.00 -12.97 11.48
C SER A 102 1.96 -11.59 12.12
N GLY A 103 1.74 -10.52 11.35
CA GLY A 103 1.71 -9.13 11.83
C GLY A 103 3.09 -8.48 12.01
N ARG A 104 4.20 -9.17 11.70
CA ARG A 104 5.55 -8.60 11.77
C ARG A 104 5.79 -7.46 10.78
N VAL A 105 5.15 -7.55 9.64
CA VAL A 105 5.01 -6.47 8.66
C VAL A 105 3.52 -6.29 8.44
N LEU A 106 3.06 -5.07 8.33
CA LEU A 106 1.63 -4.82 8.12
C LEU A 106 1.11 -5.56 6.89
N PRO A 107 -0.06 -6.21 6.96
CA PRO A 107 -0.68 -6.89 5.83
C PRO A 107 -1.23 -5.88 4.81
N TYR A 108 -0.34 -5.12 4.21
CA TYR A 108 -0.60 -4.04 3.28
C TYR A 108 0.44 -4.08 2.17
N LEU A 109 0.00 -4.29 0.92
CA LEU A 109 0.85 -4.29 -0.26
C LEU A 109 0.43 -3.17 -1.22
N ASP A 110 1.35 -2.25 -1.47
CA ASP A 110 1.24 -1.24 -2.51
C ASP A 110 1.91 -1.74 -3.79
N VAL A 111 1.10 -2.29 -4.69
CA VAL A 111 1.54 -2.97 -5.92
C VAL A 111 1.03 -2.23 -7.15
N PRO A 112 1.87 -1.48 -7.88
CA PRO A 112 1.44 -0.74 -9.05
C PRO A 112 1.25 -1.67 -10.27
N PHE A 113 0.05 -2.23 -10.45
CA PHE A 113 -0.26 -3.10 -11.60
C PHE A 113 -0.25 -2.34 -12.94
N GLN A 114 -0.48 -1.04 -12.92
CA GLN A 114 -0.51 -0.14 -14.08
C GLN A 114 -1.70 -0.37 -15.02
N HIS A 115 -2.01 -1.59 -15.38
CA HIS A 115 -3.14 -2.03 -16.20
C HIS A 115 -3.44 -3.50 -15.96
N SER A 116 -4.55 -4.02 -16.48
CA SER A 116 -4.91 -5.44 -16.40
C SER A 116 -4.86 -6.15 -17.77
N HIS A 117 -5.13 -5.44 -18.87
CA HIS A 117 -5.19 -6.07 -20.20
C HIS A 117 -3.79 -6.48 -20.69
N PRO A 118 -3.60 -7.74 -21.16
CA PRO A 118 -2.29 -8.25 -21.57
C PRO A 118 -1.59 -7.42 -22.65
N ASP A 119 -2.34 -6.96 -23.65
CA ASP A 119 -1.76 -6.19 -24.75
C ASP A 119 -1.33 -4.79 -24.32
N VAL A 120 -2.05 -4.16 -23.40
CA VAL A 120 -1.63 -2.87 -22.82
C VAL A 120 -0.38 -3.06 -21.97
N LEU A 121 -0.35 -4.08 -21.10
CA LEU A 121 0.83 -4.42 -20.31
C LEU A 121 2.05 -4.75 -21.17
N LYS A 122 1.86 -5.44 -22.29
CA LYS A 122 2.91 -5.69 -23.28
C LYS A 122 3.45 -4.41 -23.89
N ARG A 123 2.54 -3.48 -24.29
CA ARG A 123 2.95 -2.13 -24.77
C ARG A 123 3.69 -1.33 -23.69
N MET A 124 3.31 -1.49 -22.43
CA MET A 124 4.00 -0.92 -21.26
C MET A 124 5.32 -1.64 -20.92
N LYS A 125 5.68 -2.71 -21.65
CA LYS A 125 6.81 -3.58 -21.34
C LYS A 125 6.75 -4.14 -19.90
N ARG A 126 5.55 -4.55 -19.47
CA ARG A 126 5.30 -5.21 -18.20
C ARG A 126 5.11 -6.71 -18.40
N PRO A 127 5.80 -7.58 -17.62
CA PRO A 127 5.80 -9.04 -17.86
C PRO A 127 4.53 -9.76 -17.39
N ALA A 128 3.64 -9.10 -16.65
CA ALA A 128 2.45 -9.72 -16.08
C ALA A 128 1.24 -9.61 -17.00
N SER A 129 0.33 -10.59 -16.96
CA SER A 129 -1.02 -10.50 -17.52
C SER A 129 -2.04 -10.28 -16.39
N GLY A 130 -3.21 -9.70 -16.73
CA GLY A 130 -4.29 -9.49 -15.76
C GLY A 130 -4.73 -10.79 -15.08
N GLU A 131 -4.91 -11.87 -15.85
CA GLU A 131 -5.30 -13.20 -15.34
C GLU A 131 -4.32 -13.75 -14.32
N LYS A 132 -3.03 -13.70 -14.62
CA LYS A 132 -1.98 -14.12 -13.65
C LYS A 132 -1.95 -13.23 -12.40
N ASN A 133 -2.30 -11.96 -12.53
CA ASN A 133 -2.41 -11.06 -11.40
C ASN A 133 -3.62 -11.40 -10.52
N LEU A 134 -4.77 -11.78 -11.09
CA LEU A 134 -5.94 -12.27 -10.35
C LEU A 134 -5.65 -13.54 -9.56
N GLU A 135 -5.11 -14.56 -10.23
CA GLU A 135 -4.69 -15.82 -9.58
C GLU A 135 -3.70 -15.56 -8.43
N ARG A 136 -2.77 -14.63 -8.64
CA ARG A 136 -1.79 -14.28 -7.63
C ARG A 136 -2.41 -13.57 -6.43
N LEU A 137 -3.32 -12.62 -6.66
CA LEU A 137 -4.05 -11.94 -5.60
C LEU A 137 -4.90 -12.91 -4.77
N GLN A 138 -5.49 -13.93 -5.40
CA GLN A 138 -6.21 -14.98 -4.69
C GLN A 138 -5.28 -15.76 -3.76
N ARG A 139 -4.15 -16.25 -4.28
CA ARG A 139 -3.15 -16.95 -3.45
C ARG A 139 -2.61 -16.09 -2.31
N TRP A 140 -2.38 -14.81 -2.56
CA TRP A 140 -1.94 -13.89 -1.53
C TRP A 140 -2.96 -13.74 -0.40
N ARG A 141 -4.26 -13.66 -0.73
CA ARG A 141 -5.33 -13.60 0.27
C ARG A 141 -5.58 -14.92 0.98
N GLU A 142 -5.33 -16.05 0.34
CA GLU A 142 -5.32 -17.36 0.99
C GLU A 142 -4.21 -17.46 2.05
N ALA A 143 -3.01 -16.95 1.71
CA ALA A 143 -1.86 -16.93 2.62
C ALA A 143 -1.99 -15.85 3.72
N CYS A 144 -2.65 -14.75 3.43
CA CYS A 144 -2.84 -13.62 4.35
C CYS A 144 -4.26 -13.05 4.16
N PRO A 145 -5.29 -13.56 4.86
CA PRO A 145 -6.70 -13.14 4.70
C PRO A 145 -6.95 -11.66 4.97
N GLU A 146 -6.16 -11.05 5.86
CA GLU A 146 -6.25 -9.63 6.20
C GLU A 146 -5.51 -8.71 5.21
N LEU A 147 -4.94 -9.25 4.14
CA LEU A 147 -4.16 -8.50 3.18
C LEU A 147 -4.97 -7.40 2.52
N VAL A 148 -4.48 -6.19 2.64
CA VAL A 148 -4.95 -5.00 1.94
C VAL A 148 -4.08 -4.76 0.72
N VAL A 149 -4.69 -4.61 -0.43
CA VAL A 149 -4.00 -4.32 -1.68
C VAL A 149 -4.32 -2.91 -2.13
N ARG A 150 -3.27 -2.10 -2.20
CA ARG A 150 -3.29 -0.81 -2.88
C ARG A 150 -2.67 -0.95 -4.26
N SER A 151 -3.22 -0.29 -5.25
CA SER A 151 -2.65 -0.32 -6.61
C SER A 151 -2.86 1.00 -7.33
N THR A 152 -1.94 1.28 -8.25
CA THR A 152 -2.00 2.43 -9.14
C THR A 152 -2.12 1.94 -10.59
N PHE A 153 -2.99 2.61 -11.35
CA PHE A 153 -3.31 2.29 -12.73
C PHE A 153 -3.12 3.52 -13.63
N ILE A 154 -3.03 3.27 -14.92
CA ILE A 154 -2.96 4.30 -15.96
C ILE A 154 -4.10 4.02 -16.95
N ALA A 155 -4.97 5.02 -17.16
CA ALA A 155 -6.00 5.00 -18.17
C ALA A 155 -5.60 5.85 -19.39
N GLY A 156 -6.02 5.44 -20.57
CA GLY A 156 -5.74 6.17 -21.81
C GLY A 156 -4.29 6.03 -22.28
N PHE A 157 -3.66 4.89 -22.03
CA PHE A 157 -2.33 4.58 -22.58
C PHE A 157 -2.37 4.56 -24.13
N PRO A 158 -1.29 4.96 -24.84
CA PRO A 158 -1.30 4.97 -26.30
C PRO A 158 -1.77 3.66 -26.91
N GLY A 159 -2.78 3.76 -27.81
CA GLY A 159 -3.42 2.63 -28.46
C GLY A 159 -4.39 1.82 -27.59
N GLU A 160 -4.72 2.28 -26.38
CA GLU A 160 -5.73 1.64 -25.52
C GLU A 160 -7.12 1.77 -26.17
N THR A 161 -7.75 0.63 -26.47
CA THR A 161 -9.12 0.56 -26.98
C THR A 161 -10.15 0.65 -25.86
N GLU A 162 -11.42 0.86 -26.20
CA GLU A 162 -12.50 0.84 -25.21
C GLU A 162 -12.65 -0.54 -24.56
N ALA A 163 -12.52 -1.62 -25.32
CA ALA A 163 -12.58 -2.99 -24.79
C ALA A 163 -11.46 -3.29 -23.80
N GLU A 164 -10.24 -2.79 -24.05
CA GLU A 164 -9.12 -2.93 -23.11
C GLU A 164 -9.35 -2.13 -21.83
N PHE A 165 -9.98 -0.96 -21.93
CA PHE A 165 -10.35 -0.15 -20.77
C PHE A 165 -11.50 -0.80 -19.97
N GLU A 166 -12.54 -1.33 -20.61
CA GLU A 166 -13.60 -2.08 -19.95
C GLU A 166 -13.05 -3.32 -19.19
N HIS A 167 -12.07 -4.02 -19.77
CA HIS A 167 -11.36 -5.10 -19.08
C HIS A 167 -10.67 -4.59 -17.79
N LEU A 168 -10.13 -3.37 -17.80
CA LEU A 168 -9.53 -2.78 -16.62
C LEU A 168 -10.57 -2.49 -15.52
N LEU A 169 -11.76 -2.02 -15.87
CA LEU A 169 -12.85 -1.80 -14.92
C LEU A 169 -13.34 -3.10 -14.29
N GLN A 170 -13.50 -4.16 -15.10
CA GLN A 170 -13.86 -5.50 -14.58
C GLN A 170 -12.80 -6.04 -13.63
N PHE A 171 -11.52 -5.87 -13.97
CA PHE A 171 -10.41 -6.32 -13.14
C PHE A 171 -10.46 -5.72 -11.73
N ILE A 172 -10.83 -4.45 -11.56
CA ILE A 172 -10.87 -3.81 -10.23
C ILE A 172 -11.88 -4.51 -9.33
N ASP A 173 -13.05 -4.83 -9.87
CA ASP A 173 -14.11 -5.52 -9.14
C ASP A 173 -13.71 -6.96 -8.77
N GLU A 174 -13.26 -7.73 -9.77
CA GLU A 174 -12.85 -9.14 -9.58
C GLU A 174 -11.61 -9.27 -8.68
N ALA A 175 -10.63 -8.40 -8.85
CA ALA A 175 -9.41 -8.38 -8.05
C ALA A 175 -9.67 -7.93 -6.61
N GLY A 176 -10.79 -7.26 -6.36
CA GLY A 176 -11.14 -6.74 -5.04
C GLY A 176 -10.05 -5.84 -4.49
N ILE A 177 -9.54 -4.91 -5.28
CA ILE A 177 -8.54 -3.95 -4.85
C ILE A 177 -9.12 -3.05 -3.76
N ASP A 178 -8.43 -2.93 -2.63
CA ASP A 178 -8.92 -2.16 -1.48
C ASP A 178 -8.78 -0.65 -1.69
N ARG A 179 -7.66 -0.24 -2.29
CA ARG A 179 -7.31 1.15 -2.59
C ARG A 179 -6.76 1.22 -4.01
N ALA A 180 -7.53 1.76 -4.94
CA ALA A 180 -7.11 1.94 -6.32
C ALA A 180 -7.03 3.41 -6.69
N GLY A 181 -5.88 3.83 -7.22
CA GLY A 181 -5.69 5.15 -7.83
C GLY A 181 -5.47 5.03 -9.33
N CYS A 182 -5.86 6.05 -10.09
CA CYS A 182 -5.65 6.09 -11.52
C CYS A 182 -5.11 7.44 -11.98
N PHE A 183 -4.13 7.39 -12.87
CA PHE A 183 -3.65 8.54 -13.62
C PHE A 183 -4.10 8.46 -15.07
N ALA A 184 -4.56 9.57 -15.64
CA ALA A 184 -4.64 9.69 -17.08
C ALA A 184 -3.20 9.65 -17.65
N TYR A 185 -3.00 8.92 -18.75
CA TYR A 185 -1.68 8.89 -19.37
C TYR A 185 -1.20 10.30 -19.71
N SER A 186 0.00 10.64 -19.25
CA SER A 186 0.65 11.93 -19.49
C SER A 186 1.86 11.76 -20.39
N PRO A 187 1.89 12.42 -21.58
CA PRO A 187 3.01 12.32 -22.52
C PRO A 187 4.20 13.18 -22.07
N VAL A 188 4.89 12.72 -21.03
CA VAL A 188 6.08 13.39 -20.51
C VAL A 188 7.20 13.35 -21.55
N LYS A 189 7.82 14.50 -21.83
CA LYS A 189 8.92 14.60 -22.81
C LYS A 189 10.04 13.59 -22.52
N GLY A 190 10.42 12.83 -23.53
CA GLY A 190 11.46 11.80 -23.44
C GLY A 190 10.99 10.43 -22.99
N ALA A 191 9.71 10.27 -22.63
CA ALA A 191 9.15 8.95 -22.37
C ALA A 191 8.97 8.13 -23.66
N ALA A 192 9.52 6.91 -23.68
CA ALA A 192 9.46 6.04 -24.87
C ALA A 192 8.02 5.70 -25.30
N ALA A 193 7.05 5.75 -24.40
CA ALA A 193 5.66 5.50 -24.73
C ALA A 193 5.04 6.58 -25.66
N ASN A 194 5.63 7.76 -25.74
CA ASN A 194 5.15 8.82 -26.64
C ASN A 194 5.32 8.46 -28.13
N GLU A 195 6.24 7.55 -28.43
CA GLU A 195 6.51 7.07 -29.80
C GLU A 195 5.53 5.96 -30.24
N LEU A 196 4.68 5.50 -29.32
CA LEU A 196 3.68 4.48 -29.64
C LEU A 196 2.53 5.10 -30.46
N PRO A 197 1.99 4.36 -31.46
CA PRO A 197 0.83 4.82 -32.22
C PRO A 197 -0.44 4.87 -31.38
N GLY A 198 -1.41 5.66 -31.84
CA GLY A 198 -2.74 5.68 -31.21
C GLY A 198 -2.80 6.51 -29.91
N MET A 199 -2.07 7.60 -29.83
CA MET A 199 -2.20 8.56 -28.73
C MET A 199 -3.65 9.05 -28.65
N LEU A 200 -4.29 8.84 -27.49
CA LEU A 200 -5.67 9.26 -27.27
C LEU A 200 -5.74 10.77 -26.94
N PRO A 201 -6.82 11.45 -27.34
CA PRO A 201 -7.10 12.83 -26.93
C PRO A 201 -7.14 12.96 -25.41
N THR A 202 -6.79 14.13 -24.89
CA THR A 202 -6.75 14.41 -23.45
C THR A 202 -8.11 14.17 -22.80
N GLU A 203 -9.18 14.58 -23.49
CA GLU A 203 -10.55 14.45 -23.02
C GLU A 203 -10.94 12.98 -22.79
N VAL A 204 -10.54 12.08 -23.72
CA VAL A 204 -10.78 10.64 -23.60
C VAL A 204 -9.98 10.05 -22.43
N ARG A 205 -8.73 10.46 -22.26
CA ARG A 205 -7.88 9.99 -21.15
C ARG A 205 -8.44 10.39 -19.78
N GLU A 206 -8.90 11.63 -19.65
CA GLU A 206 -9.51 12.13 -18.42
C GLU A 206 -10.89 11.51 -18.16
N GLU A 207 -11.68 11.28 -19.19
CA GLU A 207 -12.98 10.60 -19.08
C GLU A 207 -12.79 9.16 -18.56
N ARG A 208 -11.84 8.41 -19.13
CA ARG A 208 -11.51 7.06 -18.66
C ARG A 208 -11.00 7.07 -17.23
N ARG A 209 -10.12 8.02 -16.88
CA ARG A 209 -9.69 8.19 -15.50
C ARG A 209 -10.86 8.43 -14.55
N ALA A 210 -11.81 9.28 -14.92
CA ALA A 210 -12.99 9.56 -14.10
C ALA A 210 -13.88 8.32 -13.91
N ARG A 211 -14.14 7.54 -14.98
CA ARG A 211 -14.88 6.27 -14.89
C ARG A 211 -14.17 5.26 -14.00
N PHE A 212 -12.84 5.14 -14.15
CA PHE A 212 -12.04 4.29 -13.29
C PHE A 212 -12.16 4.69 -11.83
N MET A 213 -12.01 5.97 -11.50
CA MET A 213 -12.08 6.45 -10.12
C MET A 213 -13.45 6.24 -9.49
N ALA A 214 -14.53 6.36 -10.28
CA ALA A 214 -15.89 6.03 -9.81
C ALA A 214 -16.04 4.53 -9.47
N ALA A 215 -15.52 3.64 -10.31
CA ALA A 215 -15.51 2.20 -10.04
C ALA A 215 -14.64 1.85 -8.81
N ALA A 216 -13.46 2.46 -8.69
CA ALA A 216 -12.56 2.28 -7.57
C ALA A 216 -13.18 2.75 -6.23
N GLU A 217 -13.89 3.87 -6.24
CA GLU A 217 -14.61 4.37 -5.06
C GLU A 217 -15.72 3.40 -4.63
N ALA A 218 -16.49 2.88 -5.56
CA ALA A 218 -17.54 1.90 -5.29
C ALA A 218 -16.95 0.61 -4.67
N ALA A 219 -15.87 0.08 -5.24
CA ALA A 219 -15.17 -1.09 -4.72
C ALA A 219 -14.61 -0.84 -3.31
N SER A 220 -13.92 0.29 -3.09
CA SER A 220 -13.39 0.68 -1.78
C SER A 220 -14.50 0.80 -0.72
N THR A 221 -15.61 1.46 -1.06
CA THR A 221 -16.77 1.61 -0.17
C THR A 221 -17.32 0.25 0.25
N ALA A 222 -17.51 -0.67 -0.70
CA ALA A 222 -18.01 -2.02 -0.41
C ALA A 222 -17.08 -2.79 0.53
N ARG A 223 -15.76 -2.64 0.37
CA ARG A 223 -14.77 -3.28 1.22
C ARG A 223 -14.72 -2.68 2.62
N LEU A 224 -14.80 -1.36 2.74
CA LEU A 224 -14.86 -0.67 4.04
C LEU A 224 -16.12 -1.05 4.84
N GLN A 225 -17.25 -1.23 4.19
CA GLN A 225 -18.48 -1.69 4.85
C GLN A 225 -18.32 -3.05 5.52
N ARG A 226 -17.50 -3.96 4.96
CA ARG A 226 -17.21 -5.27 5.57
C ARG A 226 -16.48 -5.17 6.91
N ARG A 227 -15.83 -4.03 7.19
CA ARG A 227 -15.10 -3.79 8.44
C ARG A 227 -16.02 -3.30 9.58
N VAL A 228 -17.24 -2.89 9.27
CA VAL A 228 -18.19 -2.44 10.28
C VAL A 228 -18.51 -3.59 11.25
N GLY A 229 -18.35 -3.33 12.54
CA GLY A 229 -18.47 -4.33 13.60
C GLY A 229 -17.16 -5.01 14.00
N ALA A 230 -16.11 -4.94 13.18
CA ALA A 230 -14.79 -5.49 13.51
C ALA A 230 -14.09 -4.70 14.63
N THR A 231 -13.21 -5.37 15.34
CA THR A 231 -12.24 -4.74 16.25
C THR A 231 -10.92 -4.57 15.49
N MET A 232 -10.40 -3.36 15.47
CA MET A 232 -9.15 -3.03 14.78
C MET A 232 -8.26 -2.19 15.67
N GLN A 233 -6.95 -2.30 15.50
CA GLN A 233 -5.98 -1.41 16.12
C GLN A 233 -5.84 -0.14 15.28
N VAL A 234 -5.82 1.02 15.92
CA VAL A 234 -5.66 2.34 15.29
C VAL A 234 -4.44 3.04 15.89
N LEU A 235 -3.55 3.48 15.04
CA LEU A 235 -2.49 4.41 15.38
C LEU A 235 -3.05 5.84 15.32
N ILE A 236 -2.96 6.57 16.41
CA ILE A 236 -3.46 7.95 16.51
C ILE A 236 -2.46 8.91 15.86
N ASP A 237 -2.88 9.56 14.78
CA ASP A 237 -2.08 10.55 14.05
C ASP A 237 -2.37 11.98 14.54
N SER A 238 -3.58 12.22 15.04
CA SER A 238 -4.01 13.54 15.51
C SER A 238 -4.94 13.39 16.72
N ALA A 239 -4.63 14.13 17.77
CA ALA A 239 -5.46 14.24 18.95
C ALA A 239 -6.03 15.66 19.05
N PRO A 240 -7.28 15.85 19.54
CA PRO A 240 -7.86 17.17 19.63
C PRO A 240 -7.14 18.03 20.68
N ALA A 241 -7.24 19.35 20.49
CA ALA A 241 -6.74 20.31 21.46
C ALA A 241 -7.36 20.08 22.86
N LEU A 242 -6.68 20.56 23.91
CA LEU A 242 -7.10 20.43 25.30
C LEU A 242 -8.62 20.69 25.51
N GLY A 243 -9.29 19.74 26.13
CA GLY A 243 -10.72 19.82 26.44
C GLY A 243 -11.67 19.20 25.42
N ARG A 244 -11.20 18.82 24.25
CA ARG A 244 -12.00 18.07 23.27
C ARG A 244 -11.72 16.56 23.39
N LYS A 245 -12.71 15.74 23.04
CA LYS A 245 -12.65 14.27 23.09
C LYS A 245 -12.54 13.71 21.67
N GLY A 246 -11.87 12.58 21.53
CA GLY A 246 -11.73 11.90 20.25
C GLY A 246 -10.28 11.90 19.75
N GLY A 247 -10.08 11.41 18.57
CA GLY A 247 -8.83 11.37 17.83
C GLY A 247 -9.08 10.97 16.39
N VAL A 248 -8.08 11.22 15.54
CA VAL A 248 -8.04 10.71 14.16
C VAL A 248 -6.79 9.88 14.02
N GLY A 249 -6.89 8.73 13.40
CA GLY A 249 -5.76 7.85 13.18
C GLY A 249 -5.98 6.96 11.97
N ARG A 250 -5.19 5.91 11.86
CA ARG A 250 -5.25 4.95 10.76
C ARG A 250 -5.16 3.52 11.29
N THR A 251 -5.75 2.61 10.55
CA THR A 251 -5.50 1.18 10.76
C THR A 251 -4.29 0.71 9.93
N TYR A 252 -3.90 -0.56 10.11
CA TYR A 252 -2.92 -1.20 9.25
C TYR A 252 -3.27 -1.10 7.75
N ALA A 253 -4.54 -0.91 7.45
CA ALA A 253 -5.08 -0.91 6.08
C ALA A 253 -4.98 0.44 5.36
N ASP A 254 -4.47 1.45 6.04
CA ASP A 254 -4.46 2.82 5.52
C ASP A 254 -3.07 3.43 5.69
N ALA A 255 -2.42 3.76 4.58
CA ALA A 255 -1.15 4.47 4.59
C ALA A 255 -1.35 5.97 4.88
N PRO A 256 -0.40 6.61 5.58
CA PRO A 256 -0.52 8.02 5.93
C PRO A 256 -0.60 8.91 4.69
N GLU A 257 -1.45 9.93 4.75
CA GLU A 257 -1.61 11.01 3.76
C GLU A 257 -2.19 10.60 2.40
N ILE A 258 -2.30 9.29 2.10
CA ILE A 258 -2.73 8.81 0.78
C ILE A 258 -3.98 7.92 0.82
N ASP A 259 -4.29 7.29 1.95
CA ASP A 259 -5.47 6.46 2.13
C ASP A 259 -6.47 7.13 3.09
N GLY A 260 -7.42 6.35 3.59
CA GLY A 260 -8.45 6.87 4.50
C GLY A 260 -7.99 7.03 5.94
N THR A 261 -8.86 7.60 6.75
CA THR A 261 -8.66 7.82 8.17
C THR A 261 -9.73 7.12 9.01
N VAL A 262 -9.45 7.01 10.30
CA VAL A 262 -10.40 6.51 11.31
C VAL A 262 -10.67 7.59 12.33
N ASN A 263 -11.93 8.04 12.40
CA ASN A 263 -12.37 8.92 13.47
C ASN A 263 -12.69 8.09 14.72
N VAL A 264 -11.98 8.34 15.80
CA VAL A 264 -12.05 7.58 17.04
C VAL A 264 -12.83 8.34 18.10
N ARG A 265 -13.96 7.80 18.56
CA ARG A 265 -14.67 8.29 19.73
C ARG A 265 -14.06 7.66 20.98
N THR A 266 -13.52 8.47 21.87
CA THR A 266 -12.75 8.00 23.03
C THR A 266 -13.54 7.97 24.35
N GLY A 267 -14.77 8.49 24.36
CA GLY A 267 -15.52 8.64 25.61
C GLY A 267 -14.78 9.49 26.63
N ARG A 268 -14.49 8.94 27.82
CA ARG A 268 -13.71 9.62 28.88
C ARG A 268 -12.20 9.40 28.74
N ARG A 269 -11.76 8.47 27.91
CA ARG A 269 -10.33 8.15 27.71
C ARG A 269 -9.65 9.26 26.91
N LYS A 270 -8.48 9.66 27.36
CA LYS A 270 -7.59 10.55 26.58
C LYS A 270 -6.72 9.69 25.67
N VAL A 271 -6.45 10.21 24.48
CA VAL A 271 -5.48 9.64 23.53
C VAL A 271 -4.47 10.73 23.15
N THR A 272 -3.28 10.29 22.81
CA THR A 272 -2.18 11.15 22.33
C THR A 272 -1.70 10.65 20.98
N VAL A 273 -1.04 11.52 20.22
CA VAL A 273 -0.41 11.13 18.95
C VAL A 273 0.62 10.03 19.22
N GLY A 274 0.60 8.98 18.40
CA GLY A 274 1.45 7.80 18.56
C GLY A 274 0.84 6.68 19.41
N ASP A 275 -0.30 6.90 20.06
CA ASP A 275 -1.02 5.81 20.77
C ASP A 275 -1.54 4.77 19.78
N LEU A 276 -1.35 3.50 20.09
CA LEU A 276 -2.02 2.37 19.46
C LEU A 276 -3.22 1.96 20.32
N VAL A 277 -4.43 2.06 19.77
CA VAL A 277 -5.66 1.81 20.52
C VAL A 277 -6.58 0.82 19.80
N ASP A 278 -7.13 -0.13 20.55
CA ASP A 278 -8.16 -1.03 20.02
C ASP A 278 -9.51 -0.32 19.95
N VAL A 279 -10.11 -0.33 18.78
CA VAL A 279 -11.39 0.29 18.51
C VAL A 279 -12.36 -0.70 17.88
N LYS A 280 -13.66 -0.48 18.10
CA LYS A 280 -14.72 -1.13 17.34
C LYS A 280 -15.15 -0.20 16.21
N ILE A 281 -15.10 -0.66 14.97
CA ILE A 281 -15.59 0.09 13.80
C ILE A 281 -17.12 0.15 13.88
N THR A 282 -17.66 1.35 13.78
CA THR A 282 -19.11 1.60 13.94
C THR A 282 -19.82 2.01 12.67
N ALA A 283 -19.08 2.61 11.73
CA ALA A 283 -19.61 2.99 10.41
C ALA A 283 -18.44 3.15 9.43
N ALA A 284 -18.75 3.09 8.14
CA ALA A 284 -17.84 3.36 7.04
C ALA A 284 -18.44 4.39 6.09
N ALA A 285 -17.60 5.27 5.56
CA ALA A 285 -17.88 6.20 4.46
C ALA A 285 -17.15 5.72 3.19
N ALA A 286 -17.08 6.55 2.17
CA ALA A 286 -16.41 6.20 0.92
C ALA A 286 -14.92 5.86 1.10
N HIS A 287 -14.24 6.57 1.99
CA HIS A 287 -12.80 6.39 2.25
C HIS A 287 -12.46 6.21 3.72
N ASP A 288 -13.30 6.68 4.65
CA ASP A 288 -13.02 6.79 6.07
C ASP A 288 -13.89 5.87 6.93
N LEU A 289 -13.39 5.57 8.12
CA LEU A 289 -14.08 4.78 9.12
C LEU A 289 -14.44 5.63 10.34
N GLN A 290 -15.56 5.26 10.99
CA GLN A 290 -15.95 5.75 12.31
C GLN A 290 -15.75 4.64 13.33
N SER A 291 -15.27 4.98 14.50
CA SER A 291 -15.02 3.99 15.54
C SER A 291 -15.24 4.51 16.97
N LYS A 292 -15.25 3.56 17.92
CA LYS A 292 -15.21 3.83 19.36
C LYS A 292 -14.16 2.95 20.02
N ILE A 293 -13.47 3.48 21.03
CA ILE A 293 -12.54 2.69 21.83
C ILE A 293 -13.28 1.55 22.52
N LYS A 294 -12.67 0.35 22.49
CA LYS A 294 -13.20 -0.85 23.13
C LYS A 294 -13.23 -0.64 24.66
N GLY A 295 -14.36 -0.96 25.30
CA GLY A 295 -14.54 -0.80 26.75
C GLY A 295 -14.98 0.60 27.19
N SER A 296 -15.17 1.58 26.31
CA SER A 296 -15.85 2.83 26.65
C SER A 296 -17.36 2.64 26.62
N THR A 297 -18.00 2.62 27.79
CA THR A 297 -19.46 2.72 27.88
C THR A 297 -19.87 4.09 27.40
N LEU A 298 -20.65 4.17 26.33
CA LEU A 298 -21.35 5.40 25.98
C LEU A 298 -22.49 5.56 27.00
N GLU A 299 -22.34 6.47 27.95
CA GLU A 299 -23.50 6.96 28.67
C GLU A 299 -24.34 7.74 27.65
N VAL A 300 -25.53 7.22 27.35
CA VAL A 300 -26.58 7.96 26.66
C VAL A 300 -27.05 9.03 27.65
N ILE A 301 -26.76 10.29 27.34
CA ILE A 301 -27.39 11.43 28.01
C ILE A 301 -28.62 11.84 27.21
#